data_9a09659e13f069eec71e3c9e0d015847
#
_entry.id   9a09659e13f069eec71e3c9e0d015847
#
_cell.length_a   1.000
_cell.length_b   1.000
_cell.length_c   1.000
_cell.angle_alpha   90.00
_cell.angle_beta   90.00
_cell.angle_gamma   90.00
#
_symmetry.space_group_name_H-M   'P 1'
#
loop_
_entity.id
_entity.type
_entity.pdbx_description
1 polymer ?
#
loop_
_entity_poly.entity_id
_entity_poly.type
_entity_poly.pdbx_seq_one_letter_code
_entity_poly.pdbx_strand_id
1 'polypeptide(L)'
;MKNEERSAQYRAFIEEYLKNFYQEFKDEPQKSLFEAMEYSLLAGGKRLRPIFAMDFCRMCGGDWKNAAPFAAAVEMIHTYSLIHDDLPSMDNDDFRRGRPTNHKVYGEAMAILAGDALLTDAFMVAASAKLPNPQDMGLAISVLAQGAGSLGMVGGQVLDIQADSRELTEQEVIDIQSRKTGALINDACVLGVIAGGGTEEQIAAAARFAGALGMAFQIRDDMLDVIGTKEEMGKGVGTDAAKNTFVRLYGLEKCEELVQKYTATAISMLDAFDEKEYMISLAKSLTDRRV
;
A
#
# COMPACT_ATOMS: atom_id res chain seq x y z
N MET A 1 19.45 9.25 13.51
CA MET A 1 18.52 8.17 13.93
C MET A 1 18.80 6.97 13.04
N LYS A 2 18.95 5.78 13.57
CA LYS A 2 19.14 4.56 12.75
C LYS A 2 17.85 4.31 11.94
N ASN A 3 17.97 3.73 10.76
CA ASN A 3 16.81 3.53 9.85
C ASN A 3 15.68 2.71 10.49
N GLU A 4 16.03 1.68 11.27
CA GLU A 4 15.07 0.87 12.02
C GLU A 4 14.29 1.68 13.07
N GLU A 5 14.97 2.60 13.76
CA GLU A 5 14.34 3.49 14.75
C GLU A 5 13.31 4.42 14.08
N ARG A 6 13.61 4.94 12.88
CA ARG A 6 12.68 5.79 12.12
C ARG A 6 11.45 5.01 11.68
N SER A 7 11.63 3.80 11.12
CA SER A 7 10.52 2.93 10.75
C SER A 7 9.64 2.57 11.95
N ALA A 8 10.25 2.28 13.10
CA ALA A 8 9.53 1.97 14.34
C ALA A 8 8.74 3.19 14.84
N GLN A 9 9.33 4.39 14.79
CA GLN A 9 8.67 5.63 15.17
C GLN A 9 7.43 5.91 14.30
N TYR A 10 7.57 5.80 12.98
CA TYR A 10 6.46 6.02 12.06
C TYR A 10 5.35 5.00 12.27
N ARG A 11 5.69 3.71 12.44
CA ARG A 11 4.71 2.67 12.73
C ARG A 11 3.94 2.92 14.03
N ALA A 12 4.65 3.15 15.12
CA ALA A 12 4.02 3.39 16.40
C ALA A 12 3.06 4.58 16.34
N PHE A 13 3.48 5.65 15.69
CA PHE A 13 2.66 6.85 15.54
C PHE A 13 1.39 6.61 14.73
N ILE A 14 1.49 5.96 13.56
CA ILE A 14 0.30 5.72 12.73
C ILE A 14 -0.65 4.69 13.35
N GLU A 15 -0.13 3.68 14.04
CA GLU A 15 -0.96 2.71 14.76
C GLU A 15 -1.73 3.37 15.91
N GLU A 16 -1.10 4.29 16.63
CA GLU A 16 -1.79 5.08 17.65
C GLU A 16 -2.85 6.01 17.04
N TYR A 17 -2.52 6.68 15.91
CA TYR A 17 -3.45 7.53 15.17
C TYR A 17 -4.70 6.76 14.74
N LEU A 18 -4.51 5.61 14.07
CA LEU A 18 -5.60 4.75 13.59
C LEU A 18 -6.44 4.20 14.75
N LYS A 19 -5.80 3.78 15.85
CA LYS A 19 -6.50 3.29 17.04
C LYS A 19 -7.37 4.37 17.68
N ASN A 20 -6.89 5.62 17.70
CA ASN A 20 -7.62 6.71 18.35
C ASN A 20 -8.74 7.28 17.47
N PHE A 21 -8.69 7.06 16.15
CA PHE A 21 -9.65 7.64 15.22
C PHE A 21 -11.09 7.21 15.50
N TYR A 22 -11.34 5.92 15.82
CA TYR A 22 -12.68 5.42 16.09
C TYR A 22 -13.08 5.46 17.57
N GLN A 23 -12.22 5.94 18.48
CA GLN A 23 -12.51 5.95 19.94
C GLN A 23 -13.73 6.80 20.30
N GLU A 24 -13.95 7.90 19.58
CA GLU A 24 -15.09 8.80 19.81
C GLU A 24 -16.43 8.21 19.36
N PHE A 25 -16.42 7.13 18.57
CA PHE A 25 -17.63 6.50 18.02
C PHE A 25 -18.05 5.21 18.75
N LYS A 26 -17.43 4.88 19.88
CA LYS A 26 -17.68 3.61 20.60
C LYS A 26 -19.08 3.45 21.16
N ASP A 27 -19.75 4.56 21.45
CA ASP A 27 -21.10 4.58 22.02
C ASP A 27 -22.19 4.72 20.95
N GLU A 28 -21.81 4.75 19.67
CA GLU A 28 -22.76 4.82 18.57
C GLU A 28 -23.55 3.50 18.42
N PRO A 29 -24.82 3.55 17.97
CA PRO A 29 -25.66 2.35 17.82
C PRO A 29 -25.03 1.27 16.91
N GLN A 30 -24.26 1.67 15.90
CA GLN A 30 -23.55 0.79 14.95
C GLN A 30 -22.14 0.37 15.41
N LYS A 31 -21.87 0.30 16.71
CA LYS A 31 -20.56 -0.05 17.28
C LYS A 31 -19.94 -1.33 16.70
N SER A 32 -20.78 -2.31 16.35
CA SER A 32 -20.31 -3.56 15.73
C SER A 32 -19.65 -3.35 14.36
N LEU A 33 -20.01 -2.28 13.64
CA LEU A 33 -19.33 -1.89 12.41
C LEU A 33 -17.90 -1.41 12.71
N PHE A 34 -17.74 -0.52 13.70
CA PHE A 34 -16.42 -0.02 14.10
C PHE A 34 -15.53 -1.15 14.64
N GLU A 35 -16.09 -2.10 15.40
CA GLU A 35 -15.36 -3.29 15.86
C GLU A 35 -14.86 -4.14 14.68
N ALA A 36 -15.66 -4.33 13.64
CA ALA A 36 -15.28 -5.07 12.44
C ALA A 36 -14.22 -4.33 11.62
N MET A 37 -14.31 -2.99 11.50
CA MET A 37 -13.33 -2.14 10.84
C MET A 37 -11.98 -2.17 11.58
N GLU A 38 -11.98 -1.92 12.89
CA GLU A 38 -10.79 -1.94 13.75
C GLU A 38 -10.11 -3.31 13.74
N TYR A 39 -10.88 -4.40 13.74
CA TYR A 39 -10.35 -5.77 13.72
C TYR A 39 -9.34 -5.98 12.58
N SER A 40 -9.64 -5.51 11.38
CA SER A 40 -8.77 -5.62 10.22
C SER A 40 -7.74 -4.50 10.16
N LEU A 41 -8.13 -3.26 10.44
CA LEU A 41 -7.25 -2.09 10.38
C LEU A 41 -6.09 -2.19 11.38
N LEU A 42 -6.35 -2.73 12.57
CA LEU A 42 -5.36 -2.88 13.65
C LEU A 42 -4.73 -4.30 13.69
N ALA A 43 -4.91 -5.11 12.66
CA ALA A 43 -4.31 -6.45 12.58
C ALA A 43 -2.78 -6.46 12.40
N GLY A 44 -2.14 -5.31 12.48
CA GLY A 44 -0.69 -5.15 12.31
C GLY A 44 -0.28 -5.07 10.84
N GLY A 45 1.01 -5.24 10.58
CA GLY A 45 1.61 -5.17 9.25
C GLY A 45 2.83 -4.27 9.19
N LYS A 46 3.48 -4.21 8.02
CA LYS A 46 4.70 -3.40 7.81
C LYS A 46 4.42 -1.89 7.75
N ARG A 47 3.17 -1.49 7.52
CA ARG A 47 2.74 -0.08 7.40
C ARG A 47 3.58 0.72 6.40
N LEU A 48 3.97 0.11 5.28
CA LEU A 48 4.87 0.74 4.30
C LEU A 48 4.26 1.99 3.67
N ARG A 49 2.97 1.95 3.31
CA ARG A 49 2.28 3.10 2.70
C ARG A 49 2.24 4.31 3.64
N PRO A 50 1.83 4.18 4.90
CA PRO A 50 1.99 5.24 5.91
C PRO A 50 3.42 5.75 6.05
N ILE A 51 4.41 4.86 6.08
CA ILE A 51 5.83 5.24 6.17
C ILE A 51 6.24 6.08 4.98
N PHE A 52 5.86 5.70 3.76
CA PHE A 52 6.14 6.49 2.56
C PHE A 52 5.52 7.89 2.66
N ALA A 53 4.24 8.01 3.01
CA ALA A 53 3.57 9.30 3.13
C ALA A 53 4.28 10.21 4.15
N MET A 54 4.60 9.70 5.32
CA MET A 54 5.26 10.48 6.38
C MET A 54 6.69 10.87 6.01
N ASP A 55 7.46 9.96 5.39
CA ASP A 55 8.85 10.28 5.05
C ASP A 55 8.97 11.22 3.84
N PHE A 56 8.11 11.09 2.82
CA PHE A 56 8.04 12.04 1.72
C PHE A 56 7.65 13.45 2.19
N CYS A 57 6.72 13.57 3.16
CA CYS A 57 6.43 14.84 3.80
C CYS A 57 7.68 15.45 4.47
N ARG A 58 8.43 14.64 5.21
CA ARG A 58 9.69 15.05 5.83
C ARG A 58 10.74 15.49 4.80
N MET A 59 10.92 14.71 3.73
CA MET A 59 11.89 15.02 2.68
C MET A 59 11.60 16.33 1.94
N CYS A 60 10.36 16.85 2.02
CA CYS A 60 9.98 18.18 1.55
C CYS A 60 10.17 19.27 2.62
N GLY A 61 10.75 18.95 3.80
CA GLY A 61 10.94 19.90 4.89
C GLY A 61 9.71 20.09 5.78
N GLY A 62 8.62 19.35 5.57
CA GLY A 62 7.42 19.38 6.40
C GLY A 62 7.57 18.61 7.71
N ASP A 63 6.73 18.95 8.70
CA ASP A 63 6.56 18.03 9.84
C ASP A 63 5.84 16.77 9.36
N TRP A 64 6.53 15.64 9.41
CA TRP A 64 6.05 14.35 8.95
C TRP A 64 4.71 13.91 9.57
N LYS A 65 4.36 14.45 10.75
CA LYS A 65 3.08 14.20 11.42
C LYS A 65 1.91 14.82 10.66
N ASN A 66 2.14 15.88 9.90
CA ASN A 66 1.10 16.50 9.07
C ASN A 66 0.59 15.57 7.96
N ALA A 67 1.38 14.56 7.57
CA ALA A 67 0.96 13.55 6.63
C ALA A 67 0.07 12.45 7.25
N ALA A 68 -0.15 12.45 8.57
CA ALA A 68 -0.93 11.41 9.27
C ALA A 68 -2.34 11.16 8.67
N PRO A 69 -3.14 12.18 8.33
CA PRO A 69 -4.46 11.94 7.73
C PRO A 69 -4.36 11.20 6.39
N PHE A 70 -3.41 11.55 5.54
CA PHE A 70 -3.20 10.85 4.28
C PHE A 70 -2.63 9.45 4.48
N ALA A 71 -1.67 9.30 5.38
CA ALA A 71 -1.12 8.00 5.76
C ALA A 71 -2.20 7.04 6.28
N ALA A 72 -3.10 7.54 7.13
CA ALA A 72 -4.25 6.79 7.62
C ALA A 72 -5.24 6.45 6.49
N ALA A 73 -5.58 7.41 5.64
CA ALA A 73 -6.51 7.22 4.52
C ALA A 73 -6.03 6.12 3.56
N VAL A 74 -4.76 6.16 3.15
CA VAL A 74 -4.20 5.12 2.26
C VAL A 74 -4.18 3.76 2.94
N GLU A 75 -3.92 3.67 4.25
CA GLU A 75 -3.95 2.40 4.99
C GLU A 75 -5.39 1.89 5.17
N MET A 76 -6.38 2.78 5.36
CA MET A 76 -7.81 2.41 5.38
C MET A 76 -8.25 1.85 4.03
N ILE A 77 -7.87 2.50 2.93
CA ILE A 77 -8.13 2.00 1.57
C ILE A 77 -7.46 0.65 1.35
N HIS A 78 -6.20 0.49 1.73
CA HIS A 78 -5.54 -0.81 1.66
C HIS A 78 -6.24 -1.87 2.52
N THR A 79 -6.74 -1.50 3.70
CA THR A 79 -7.41 -2.45 4.59
C THR A 79 -8.75 -2.90 4.04
N TYR A 80 -9.57 -1.97 3.49
CA TYR A 80 -10.84 -2.37 2.90
C TYR A 80 -10.62 -3.35 1.74
N SER A 81 -9.61 -3.12 0.90
CA SER A 81 -9.34 -4.01 -0.24
C SER A 81 -9.02 -5.43 0.24
N LEU A 82 -8.26 -5.56 1.33
CA LEU A 82 -7.97 -6.87 1.92
C LEU A 82 -9.21 -7.55 2.51
N ILE A 83 -10.13 -6.77 3.15
CA ILE A 83 -11.39 -7.32 3.66
C ILE A 83 -12.24 -7.87 2.52
N HIS A 84 -12.34 -7.12 1.41
CA HIS A 84 -13.14 -7.52 0.27
C HIS A 84 -12.49 -8.66 -0.53
N ASP A 85 -11.18 -8.64 -0.70
CA ASP A 85 -10.45 -9.74 -1.36
C ASP A 85 -10.64 -11.08 -0.63
N ASP A 86 -10.73 -11.07 0.70
CA ASP A 86 -10.93 -12.29 1.51
C ASP A 86 -12.35 -12.89 1.41
N LEU A 87 -13.34 -12.16 0.86
CA LEU A 87 -14.73 -12.62 0.77
C LEU A 87 -14.87 -13.89 -0.07
N PRO A 88 -15.91 -14.74 0.21
CA PRO A 88 -16.18 -15.97 -0.56
C PRO A 88 -16.41 -15.74 -2.07
N SER A 89 -16.83 -14.54 -2.47
CA SER A 89 -17.01 -14.15 -3.87
C SER A 89 -15.72 -13.69 -4.57
N MET A 90 -14.62 -13.61 -3.82
CA MET A 90 -13.29 -13.20 -4.27
C MET A 90 -12.30 -14.34 -4.03
N ASP A 91 -11.25 -14.14 -3.23
CA ASP A 91 -10.19 -15.15 -2.98
C ASP A 91 -10.66 -16.24 -2.01
N ASN A 92 -11.74 -16.02 -1.23
CA ASN A 92 -12.31 -16.92 -0.23
C ASN A 92 -11.28 -17.41 0.81
N ASP A 93 -10.47 -16.49 1.32
CA ASP A 93 -9.44 -16.77 2.31
C ASP A 93 -10.01 -16.89 3.72
N ASP A 94 -9.61 -17.94 4.44
CA ASP A 94 -10.02 -18.15 5.83
C ASP A 94 -9.15 -17.39 6.83
N PHE A 95 -7.87 -17.12 6.48
CA PHE A 95 -6.88 -16.51 7.37
C PHE A 95 -6.08 -15.42 6.65
N ARG A 96 -5.84 -14.32 7.36
CA ARG A 96 -4.94 -13.23 6.94
C ARG A 96 -4.09 -12.77 8.12
N ARG A 97 -2.77 -12.66 7.91
CA ARG A 97 -1.80 -12.29 8.97
C ARG A 97 -1.92 -13.16 10.22
N GLY A 98 -2.18 -14.46 10.04
CA GLY A 98 -2.30 -15.45 11.13
C GLY A 98 -3.59 -15.35 11.96
N ARG A 99 -4.57 -14.54 11.54
CA ARG A 99 -5.88 -14.38 12.19
C ARG A 99 -6.99 -14.76 11.20
N PRO A 100 -8.16 -15.25 11.69
CA PRO A 100 -9.32 -15.43 10.83
C PRO A 100 -9.67 -14.13 10.08
N THR A 101 -10.12 -14.25 8.84
CA THR A 101 -10.54 -13.11 8.03
C THR A 101 -11.80 -12.44 8.56
N ASN A 102 -12.06 -11.21 8.15
CA ASN A 102 -13.16 -10.41 8.69
C ASN A 102 -14.51 -11.11 8.55
N HIS A 103 -14.78 -11.67 7.36
CA HIS A 103 -16.05 -12.38 7.10
C HIS A 103 -16.21 -13.67 7.92
N LYS A 104 -15.13 -14.30 8.36
CA LYS A 104 -15.18 -15.47 9.26
C LYS A 104 -15.57 -15.07 10.70
N VAL A 105 -15.21 -13.87 11.13
CA VAL A 105 -15.47 -13.39 12.49
C VAL A 105 -16.82 -12.69 12.59
N TYR A 106 -17.15 -11.83 11.63
CA TYR A 106 -18.32 -10.94 11.67
C TYR A 106 -19.42 -11.29 10.67
N GLY A 107 -19.17 -12.26 9.77
CA GLY A 107 -20.06 -12.62 8.68
C GLY A 107 -19.87 -11.74 7.43
N GLU A 108 -20.31 -12.26 6.28
CA GLU A 108 -20.08 -11.63 4.98
C GLU A 108 -20.68 -10.23 4.87
N ALA A 109 -21.95 -10.05 5.30
CA ALA A 109 -22.62 -8.76 5.22
C ALA A 109 -21.88 -7.66 6.01
N MET A 110 -21.38 -7.99 7.22
CA MET A 110 -20.64 -7.04 8.03
C MET A 110 -19.27 -6.77 7.44
N ALA A 111 -18.60 -7.75 6.85
CA ALA A 111 -17.32 -7.57 6.17
C ALA A 111 -17.45 -6.63 4.95
N ILE A 112 -18.52 -6.78 4.15
CA ILE A 112 -18.81 -5.86 3.05
C ILE A 112 -18.98 -4.43 3.58
N LEU A 113 -19.85 -4.24 4.59
CA LEU A 113 -20.10 -2.92 5.17
C LEU A 113 -18.87 -2.31 5.85
N ALA A 114 -18.03 -3.12 6.49
CA ALA A 114 -16.77 -2.65 7.08
C ALA A 114 -15.78 -2.16 6.01
N GLY A 115 -15.72 -2.84 4.87
CA GLY A 115 -14.93 -2.40 3.72
C GLY A 115 -15.46 -1.09 3.13
N ASP A 116 -16.77 -1.00 2.88
CA ASP A 116 -17.42 0.20 2.34
C ASP A 116 -17.21 1.43 3.25
N ALA A 117 -17.35 1.22 4.57
CA ALA A 117 -17.15 2.26 5.56
C ALA A 117 -15.69 2.73 5.60
N LEU A 118 -14.71 1.81 5.63
CA LEU A 118 -13.28 2.15 5.58
C LEU A 118 -12.92 2.94 4.32
N LEU A 119 -13.45 2.54 3.16
CA LEU A 119 -13.23 3.25 1.90
C LEU A 119 -13.77 4.68 1.97
N THR A 120 -14.99 4.86 2.48
CA THR A 120 -15.63 6.18 2.57
C THR A 120 -14.96 7.06 3.61
N ASP A 121 -14.70 6.53 4.80
CA ASP A 121 -14.04 7.24 5.91
C ASP A 121 -12.61 7.67 5.55
N ALA A 122 -11.93 6.94 4.67
CA ALA A 122 -10.61 7.33 4.18
C ALA A 122 -10.61 8.73 3.54
N PHE A 123 -11.66 9.07 2.77
CA PHE A 123 -11.78 10.42 2.19
C PHE A 123 -12.10 11.47 3.25
N MET A 124 -12.92 11.15 4.25
CA MET A 124 -13.19 12.04 5.38
C MET A 124 -11.91 12.34 6.15
N VAL A 125 -11.10 11.31 6.43
CA VAL A 125 -9.81 11.46 7.10
C VAL A 125 -8.84 12.29 6.26
N ALA A 126 -8.69 11.98 4.97
CA ALA A 126 -7.82 12.71 4.07
C ALA A 126 -8.19 14.20 3.99
N ALA A 127 -9.50 14.50 3.90
CA ALA A 127 -10.01 15.88 3.85
C ALA A 127 -9.78 16.68 5.15
N SER A 128 -9.47 16.01 6.27
CA SER A 128 -9.13 16.68 7.54
C SER A 128 -7.68 17.17 7.61
N ALA A 129 -6.84 16.82 6.62
CA ALA A 129 -5.43 17.21 6.60
C ALA A 129 -5.26 18.74 6.54
N LYS A 130 -4.30 19.23 7.33
CA LYS A 130 -3.92 20.65 7.30
C LYS A 130 -2.71 20.80 6.38
N LEU A 131 -2.95 21.32 5.20
CA LEU A 131 -1.92 21.50 4.18
C LEU A 131 -1.23 22.84 4.29
N PRO A 132 0.10 22.95 3.99
CA PRO A 132 0.80 24.22 3.86
C PRO A 132 0.15 25.13 2.83
N ASN A 133 -0.33 24.56 1.71
CA ASN A 133 -1.17 25.23 0.73
C ASN A 133 -2.58 24.60 0.72
N PRO A 134 -3.60 25.22 1.32
CA PRO A 134 -4.96 24.66 1.38
C PRO A 134 -5.60 24.41 0.01
N GLN A 135 -5.13 25.08 -1.07
CA GLN A 135 -5.64 24.90 -2.43
C GLN A 135 -5.29 23.50 -2.99
N ASP A 136 -4.26 22.84 -2.46
CA ASP A 136 -3.84 21.51 -2.90
C ASP A 136 -4.73 20.38 -2.38
N MET A 137 -5.71 20.67 -1.51
CA MET A 137 -6.65 19.65 -1.02
C MET A 137 -7.42 18.97 -2.15
N GLY A 138 -7.88 19.74 -3.14
CA GLY A 138 -8.55 19.18 -4.31
C GLY A 138 -7.66 18.20 -5.09
N LEU A 139 -6.37 18.52 -5.26
CA LEU A 139 -5.39 17.64 -5.87
C LEU A 139 -5.18 16.38 -5.03
N ALA A 140 -4.98 16.52 -3.72
CA ALA A 140 -4.76 15.40 -2.81
C ALA A 140 -5.94 14.39 -2.85
N ILE A 141 -7.16 14.88 -2.77
CA ILE A 141 -8.35 14.02 -2.85
C ILE A 141 -8.47 13.37 -4.24
N SER A 142 -8.14 14.09 -5.31
CA SER A 142 -8.14 13.54 -6.67
C SER A 142 -7.11 12.41 -6.84
N VAL A 143 -5.89 12.58 -6.30
CA VAL A 143 -4.85 11.54 -6.27
C VAL A 143 -5.38 10.29 -5.58
N LEU A 144 -5.88 10.42 -4.35
CA LEU A 144 -6.41 9.31 -3.56
C LEU A 144 -7.56 8.59 -4.28
N ALA A 145 -8.47 9.34 -4.91
CA ALA A 145 -9.61 8.78 -5.62
C ALA A 145 -9.20 8.03 -6.90
N GLN A 146 -8.23 8.55 -7.65
CA GLN A 146 -7.73 7.89 -8.85
C GLN A 146 -6.97 6.60 -8.50
N GLY A 147 -6.12 6.62 -7.49
CA GLY A 147 -5.34 5.45 -7.10
C GLY A 147 -6.18 4.35 -6.44
N ALA A 148 -7.22 4.71 -5.67
CA ALA A 148 -8.14 3.73 -5.10
C ALA A 148 -9.17 3.18 -6.10
N GLY A 149 -9.58 4.00 -7.08
CA GLY A 149 -10.74 3.77 -7.92
C GLY A 149 -10.51 2.91 -9.17
N SER A 150 -11.38 3.11 -10.15
CA SER A 150 -11.45 2.34 -11.41
C SER A 150 -10.21 2.49 -12.29
N LEU A 151 -9.46 3.58 -12.16
CA LEU A 151 -8.21 3.81 -12.89
C LEU A 151 -6.98 3.25 -12.15
N GLY A 152 -7.11 2.95 -10.86
CA GLY A 152 -6.08 2.43 -9.99
C GLY A 152 -6.39 1.02 -9.47
N MET A 153 -6.40 0.86 -8.14
CA MET A 153 -6.45 -0.44 -7.45
C MET A 153 -7.68 -1.29 -7.85
N VAL A 154 -8.88 -0.73 -7.85
CA VAL A 154 -10.09 -1.47 -8.26
C VAL A 154 -9.99 -1.90 -9.73
N GLY A 155 -9.51 -1.01 -10.61
CA GLY A 155 -9.26 -1.39 -12.01
C GLY A 155 -8.23 -2.50 -12.16
N GLY A 156 -7.17 -2.46 -11.36
CA GLY A 156 -6.15 -3.51 -11.31
C GLY A 156 -6.72 -4.85 -10.84
N GLN A 157 -7.60 -4.83 -9.84
CA GLN A 157 -8.28 -6.03 -9.34
C GLN A 157 -9.20 -6.67 -10.43
N VAL A 158 -9.92 -5.84 -11.19
CA VAL A 158 -10.72 -6.34 -12.33
C VAL A 158 -9.85 -7.04 -13.36
N LEU A 159 -8.70 -6.43 -13.72
CA LEU A 159 -7.77 -7.04 -14.68
C LEU A 159 -7.20 -8.34 -14.15
N ASP A 160 -6.88 -8.43 -12.86
CA ASP A 160 -6.36 -9.62 -12.20
C ASP A 160 -7.38 -10.77 -12.26
N ILE A 161 -8.64 -10.53 -11.87
CA ILE A 161 -9.73 -11.51 -11.98
C ILE A 161 -9.92 -12.01 -13.44
N GLN A 162 -9.84 -11.10 -14.41
CA GLN A 162 -9.97 -11.47 -15.83
C GLN A 162 -8.76 -12.26 -16.36
N ALA A 163 -7.66 -12.23 -15.64
CA ALA A 163 -6.41 -12.89 -15.98
C ALA A 163 -6.36 -14.39 -15.60
N ASP A 164 -7.20 -14.83 -14.66
CA ASP A 164 -7.14 -16.18 -14.06
C ASP A 164 -7.27 -17.33 -15.05
N SER A 165 -7.81 -17.12 -16.24
CA SER A 165 -8.11 -18.18 -17.21
C SER A 165 -7.25 -18.17 -18.49
N ARG A 166 -6.23 -17.29 -18.58
CA ARG A 166 -5.41 -17.13 -19.80
C ARG A 166 -3.97 -16.73 -19.50
N GLU A 167 -3.11 -16.98 -20.47
CA GLU A 167 -1.75 -16.44 -20.45
C GLU A 167 -1.77 -14.93 -20.76
N LEU A 168 -0.97 -14.18 -20.00
CA LEU A 168 -0.83 -12.74 -20.16
C LEU A 168 0.43 -12.36 -20.91
N THR A 169 0.35 -11.28 -21.65
CA THR A 169 1.51 -10.57 -22.17
C THR A 169 2.24 -9.85 -21.05
N GLU A 170 3.51 -9.49 -21.27
CA GLU A 170 4.30 -8.65 -20.36
C GLU A 170 3.56 -7.36 -19.96
N GLN A 171 2.98 -6.67 -20.95
CA GLN A 171 2.29 -5.40 -20.71
C GLN A 171 1.06 -5.58 -19.81
N GLU A 172 0.31 -6.66 -19.99
CA GLU A 172 -0.85 -6.95 -19.14
C GLU A 172 -0.44 -7.26 -17.68
N VAL A 173 0.67 -7.98 -17.46
CA VAL A 173 1.21 -8.20 -16.12
C VAL A 173 1.65 -6.88 -15.49
N ILE A 174 2.35 -6.02 -16.24
CA ILE A 174 2.74 -4.68 -15.79
C ILE A 174 1.50 -3.84 -15.44
N ASP A 175 0.47 -3.85 -16.28
CA ASP A 175 -0.76 -3.07 -16.07
C ASP A 175 -1.52 -3.52 -14.81
N ILE A 176 -1.60 -4.82 -14.54
CA ILE A 176 -2.20 -5.36 -13.32
C ILE A 176 -1.41 -4.88 -12.10
N GLN A 177 -0.10 -5.12 -12.08
CA GLN A 177 0.73 -4.85 -10.92
C GLN A 177 0.86 -3.35 -10.61
N SER A 178 0.97 -2.52 -11.65
CA SER A 178 1.05 -1.07 -11.49
C SER A 178 -0.24 -0.48 -10.90
N ARG A 179 -1.41 -1.05 -11.25
CA ARG A 179 -2.71 -0.60 -10.75
C ARG A 179 -3.05 -1.24 -9.41
N LYS A 180 -3.07 -2.58 -9.32
CA LYS A 180 -3.51 -3.30 -8.12
C LYS A 180 -2.63 -2.98 -6.90
N THR A 181 -1.32 -2.92 -7.09
CA THR A 181 -0.34 -2.71 -6.01
C THR A 181 0.31 -1.34 -6.07
N GLY A 182 0.74 -0.91 -7.25
CA GLY A 182 1.54 0.30 -7.46
C GLY A 182 0.77 1.58 -7.20
N ALA A 183 -0.53 1.64 -7.51
CA ALA A 183 -1.33 2.86 -7.38
C ALA A 183 -1.35 3.42 -5.95
N LEU A 184 -1.61 2.58 -4.94
CA LEU A 184 -1.62 3.04 -3.54
C LEU A 184 -0.22 3.35 -2.99
N ILE A 185 0.85 2.79 -3.54
CA ILE A 185 2.22 3.19 -3.20
C ILE A 185 2.49 4.58 -3.78
N ASN A 186 2.04 4.82 -5.01
CA ASN A 186 2.11 6.15 -5.65
C ASN A 186 1.36 7.19 -4.82
N ASP A 187 0.11 6.89 -4.44
CA ASP A 187 -0.69 7.81 -3.64
C ASP A 187 -0.01 8.17 -2.32
N ALA A 188 0.54 7.18 -1.63
CA ALA A 188 1.25 7.42 -0.38
C ALA A 188 2.44 8.39 -0.57
N CYS A 189 3.26 8.17 -1.60
CA CYS A 189 4.41 9.03 -1.87
C CYS A 189 3.99 10.46 -2.28
N VAL A 190 3.04 10.58 -3.21
CA VAL A 190 2.56 11.87 -3.72
C VAL A 190 1.84 12.68 -2.65
N LEU A 191 0.95 12.04 -1.88
CA LEU A 191 0.24 12.68 -0.76
C LEU A 191 1.21 13.13 0.33
N GLY A 192 2.28 12.38 0.55
CA GLY A 192 3.36 12.81 1.45
C GLY A 192 4.03 14.11 0.98
N VAL A 193 4.35 14.21 -0.31
CA VAL A 193 4.92 15.44 -0.89
C VAL A 193 3.94 16.62 -0.74
N ILE A 194 2.65 16.42 -1.03
CA ILE A 194 1.63 17.47 -0.88
C ILE A 194 1.52 17.91 0.59
N ALA A 195 1.52 16.96 1.53
CA ALA A 195 1.48 17.27 2.96
C ALA A 195 2.71 18.05 3.46
N GLY A 196 3.86 17.83 2.82
CA GLY A 196 5.09 18.56 3.10
C GLY A 196 5.22 19.91 2.41
N GLY A 197 4.27 20.28 1.53
CA GLY A 197 4.33 21.50 0.73
C GLY A 197 5.39 21.44 -0.39
N GLY A 198 5.66 20.24 -0.90
CA GLY A 198 6.63 20.02 -1.97
C GLY A 198 6.20 20.61 -3.32
N THR A 199 7.16 20.72 -4.23
CA THR A 199 6.96 21.28 -5.57
C THR A 199 6.34 20.28 -6.55
N GLU A 200 5.85 20.77 -7.70
CA GLU A 200 5.36 19.91 -8.79
C GLU A 200 6.45 18.94 -9.29
N GLU A 201 7.71 19.39 -9.32
CA GLU A 201 8.84 18.53 -9.68
C GLU A 201 9.03 17.39 -8.67
N GLN A 202 8.90 17.69 -7.37
CA GLN A 202 8.96 16.69 -6.30
C GLN A 202 7.76 15.73 -6.36
N ILE A 203 6.55 16.20 -6.67
CA ILE A 203 5.37 15.35 -6.92
C ILE A 203 5.68 14.37 -8.07
N ALA A 204 6.18 14.87 -9.19
CA ALA A 204 6.52 14.03 -10.34
C ALA A 204 7.66 13.04 -10.02
N ALA A 205 8.64 13.43 -9.21
CA ALA A 205 9.74 12.56 -8.78
C ALA A 205 9.23 11.46 -7.83
N ALA A 206 8.36 11.79 -6.87
CA ALA A 206 7.72 10.83 -5.97
C ALA A 206 6.88 9.80 -6.73
N ALA A 207 6.11 10.22 -7.72
CA ALA A 207 5.34 9.33 -8.57
C ALA A 207 6.22 8.35 -9.35
N ARG A 208 7.32 8.85 -9.95
CA ARG A 208 8.29 7.99 -10.65
C ARG A 208 9.03 7.05 -9.70
N PHE A 209 9.41 7.51 -8.50
CA PHE A 209 9.96 6.66 -7.45
C PHE A 209 9.01 5.52 -7.12
N ALA A 210 7.74 5.84 -6.84
CA ALA A 210 6.72 4.88 -6.45
C ALA A 210 6.47 3.83 -7.54
N GLY A 211 6.37 4.24 -8.81
CA GLY A 211 6.21 3.35 -9.95
C GLY A 211 7.38 2.38 -10.09
N ALA A 212 8.61 2.87 -10.01
CA ALA A 212 9.80 2.03 -10.11
C ALA A 212 9.95 1.10 -8.90
N LEU A 213 9.77 1.62 -7.67
CA LEU A 213 9.86 0.79 -6.47
C LEU A 213 8.77 -0.28 -6.42
N GLY A 214 7.52 0.08 -6.78
CA GLY A 214 6.40 -0.85 -6.83
C GLY A 214 6.66 -2.02 -7.77
N MET A 215 7.24 -1.74 -8.94
CA MET A 215 7.64 -2.78 -9.89
C MET A 215 8.74 -3.68 -9.34
N ALA A 216 9.83 -3.11 -8.78
CA ALA A 216 10.90 -3.89 -8.17
C ALA A 216 10.39 -4.77 -7.02
N PHE A 217 9.49 -4.20 -6.20
CA PHE A 217 8.89 -4.89 -5.06
C PHE A 217 8.07 -6.11 -5.52
N GLN A 218 7.21 -5.93 -6.55
CA GLN A 218 6.36 -7.00 -7.05
C GLN A 218 7.17 -8.12 -7.73
N ILE A 219 8.17 -7.77 -8.56
CA ILE A 219 9.07 -8.77 -9.16
C ILE A 219 9.79 -9.56 -8.06
N ARG A 220 10.23 -8.89 -6.99
CA ARG A 220 10.86 -9.55 -5.84
C ARG A 220 9.88 -10.47 -5.10
N ASP A 221 8.62 -10.07 -4.93
CA ASP A 221 7.59 -10.93 -4.33
C ASP A 221 7.35 -12.20 -5.16
N ASP A 222 7.22 -12.06 -6.49
CA ASP A 222 7.08 -13.20 -7.41
C ASP A 222 8.29 -14.16 -7.34
N MET A 223 9.50 -13.61 -7.20
CA MET A 223 10.70 -14.44 -7.04
C MET A 223 10.69 -15.19 -5.70
N LEU A 224 10.30 -14.52 -4.62
CA LEU A 224 10.26 -15.13 -3.28
C LEU A 224 9.21 -16.23 -3.19
N ASP A 225 8.08 -16.10 -3.90
CA ASP A 225 7.06 -17.16 -3.96
C ASP A 225 7.58 -18.45 -4.63
N VAL A 226 8.54 -18.32 -5.55
CA VAL A 226 9.16 -19.49 -6.23
C VAL A 226 10.31 -20.10 -5.42
N ILE A 227 11.16 -19.26 -4.78
CA ILE A 227 12.39 -19.73 -4.11
C ILE A 227 12.22 -19.91 -2.59
N GLY A 228 11.17 -19.35 -2.00
CA GLY A 228 10.88 -19.44 -0.57
C GLY A 228 10.46 -20.83 -0.12
N THR A 229 10.67 -21.15 1.15
CA THR A 229 10.15 -22.37 1.77
C THR A 229 8.85 -22.08 2.52
N LYS A 230 8.00 -23.14 2.69
CA LYS A 230 6.74 -23.04 3.44
C LYS A 230 6.89 -22.48 4.86
N GLU A 231 8.04 -22.78 5.48
CA GLU A 231 8.36 -22.38 6.87
C GLU A 231 8.74 -20.90 6.96
N GLU A 232 9.30 -20.32 5.89
CA GLU A 232 9.78 -18.93 5.85
C GLU A 232 8.69 -17.95 5.45
N MET A 233 7.75 -18.36 4.59
CA MET A 233 6.74 -17.47 3.99
C MET A 233 5.43 -17.37 4.78
N GLY A 234 5.16 -18.30 5.72
CA GLY A 234 3.91 -18.31 6.49
C GLY A 234 2.62 -18.50 5.67
N LYS A 235 2.75 -18.78 4.36
CA LYS A 235 1.70 -19.11 3.39
C LYS A 235 2.06 -20.36 2.61
N GLY A 236 1.10 -20.98 1.93
CA GLY A 236 1.37 -22.09 1.00
C GLY A 236 2.30 -21.62 -0.12
N VAL A 237 3.50 -22.21 -0.23
CA VAL A 237 4.43 -21.98 -1.34
C VAL A 237 3.85 -22.59 -2.62
N GLY A 238 4.00 -21.87 -3.75
CA GLY A 238 3.53 -22.37 -5.07
C GLY A 238 2.03 -22.19 -5.29
N THR A 239 1.32 -21.41 -4.49
CA THR A 239 -0.08 -21.02 -4.77
C THR A 239 -0.18 -20.21 -6.06
N ASP A 240 0.89 -19.53 -6.46
CA ASP A 240 0.99 -18.75 -7.69
C ASP A 240 1.67 -19.46 -8.85
N ALA A 241 2.01 -20.75 -8.73
CA ALA A 241 2.63 -21.53 -9.83
C ALA A 241 1.78 -21.58 -11.11
N ALA A 242 0.47 -21.35 -10.99
CA ALA A 242 -0.46 -21.23 -12.11
C ALA A 242 -0.73 -19.79 -12.55
N LYS A 243 -0.29 -18.80 -11.77
CA LYS A 243 -0.54 -17.37 -12.04
C LYS A 243 0.48 -16.80 -13.03
N ASN A 244 0.08 -15.71 -13.69
CA ASN A 244 0.91 -14.96 -14.61
C ASN A 244 1.88 -14.05 -13.82
N THR A 245 3.09 -14.56 -13.52
CA THR A 245 4.12 -13.84 -12.75
C THR A 245 5.28 -13.40 -13.65
N PHE A 246 6.05 -12.43 -13.19
CA PHE A 246 7.28 -12.02 -13.88
C PHE A 246 8.30 -13.17 -13.98
N VAL A 247 8.37 -14.05 -12.98
CA VAL A 247 9.28 -15.20 -13.01
C VAL A 247 8.90 -16.18 -14.12
N ARG A 248 7.61 -16.37 -14.38
CA ARG A 248 7.15 -17.20 -15.50
C ARG A 248 7.50 -16.59 -16.86
N LEU A 249 7.44 -15.25 -16.97
CA LEU A 249 7.75 -14.54 -18.23
C LEU A 249 9.25 -14.50 -18.54
N TYR A 250 10.10 -14.33 -17.52
CA TYR A 250 11.50 -13.98 -17.72
C TYR A 250 12.49 -14.95 -17.09
N GLY A 251 12.06 -15.78 -16.14
CA GLY A 251 12.94 -16.56 -15.28
C GLY A 251 13.62 -15.74 -14.18
N LEU A 252 14.21 -16.43 -13.20
CA LEU A 252 14.76 -15.80 -11.97
C LEU A 252 15.92 -14.86 -12.25
N GLU A 253 16.85 -15.23 -13.16
CA GLU A 253 18.03 -14.42 -13.47
C GLU A 253 17.63 -13.04 -14.03
N LYS A 254 16.70 -13.03 -15.00
CA LYS A 254 16.21 -11.79 -15.61
C LYS A 254 15.39 -10.96 -14.63
N CYS A 255 14.61 -11.61 -13.77
CA CYS A 255 13.90 -10.91 -12.68
C CYS A 255 14.85 -10.21 -11.74
N GLU A 256 15.99 -10.84 -11.37
CA GLU A 256 17.00 -10.18 -10.52
C GLU A 256 17.60 -8.94 -11.18
N GLU A 257 17.93 -8.99 -12.48
CA GLU A 257 18.39 -7.83 -13.25
C GLU A 257 17.33 -6.70 -13.25
N LEU A 258 16.05 -7.06 -13.45
CA LEU A 258 14.95 -6.10 -13.45
C LEU A 258 14.75 -5.45 -12.08
N VAL A 259 14.80 -6.22 -10.99
CA VAL A 259 14.76 -5.69 -9.62
C VAL A 259 15.86 -4.67 -9.40
N GLN A 260 17.11 -4.99 -9.75
CA GLN A 260 18.24 -4.06 -9.62
C GLN A 260 18.04 -2.79 -10.45
N LYS A 261 17.61 -2.93 -11.70
CA LYS A 261 17.34 -1.81 -12.61
C LYS A 261 16.25 -0.88 -12.05
N TYR A 262 15.11 -1.43 -11.65
CA TYR A 262 14.00 -0.63 -11.11
C TYR A 262 14.35 -0.01 -9.76
N THR A 263 15.08 -0.71 -8.90
CA THR A 263 15.58 -0.15 -7.63
C THR A 263 16.51 1.04 -7.88
N ALA A 264 17.46 0.92 -8.81
CA ALA A 264 18.36 2.01 -9.17
C ALA A 264 17.59 3.21 -9.75
N THR A 265 16.59 2.95 -10.60
CA THR A 265 15.70 3.98 -11.15
C THR A 265 14.92 4.69 -10.03
N ALA A 266 14.34 3.95 -9.09
CA ALA A 266 13.64 4.55 -7.95
C ALA A 266 14.58 5.45 -7.13
N ILE A 267 15.77 4.96 -6.79
CA ILE A 267 16.75 5.72 -6.01
C ILE A 267 17.15 7.01 -6.71
N SER A 268 17.34 7.00 -8.04
CA SER A 268 17.70 8.21 -8.78
C SER A 268 16.61 9.30 -8.76
N MET A 269 15.35 8.94 -8.60
CA MET A 269 14.27 9.92 -8.45
C MET A 269 14.32 10.68 -7.12
N LEU A 270 15.00 10.13 -6.13
CA LEU A 270 15.16 10.79 -4.83
C LEU A 270 16.16 11.97 -4.87
N ASP A 271 16.85 12.20 -5.99
CA ASP A 271 17.75 13.36 -6.14
C ASP A 271 17.01 14.72 -6.10
N ALA A 272 15.68 14.71 -6.28
CA ALA A 272 14.83 15.89 -6.11
C ALA A 272 14.55 16.26 -4.64
N PHE A 273 15.04 15.48 -3.69
CA PHE A 273 14.73 15.64 -2.26
C PHE A 273 15.98 15.75 -1.40
N ASP A 274 15.83 16.50 -0.31
CA ASP A 274 16.79 16.50 0.79
C ASP A 274 16.54 15.32 1.74
N GLU A 275 17.49 15.01 2.63
CA GLU A 275 17.38 13.95 3.67
C GLU A 275 16.90 12.56 3.15
N LYS A 276 17.26 12.19 1.93
CA LYS A 276 16.80 10.99 1.21
C LYS A 276 17.41 9.67 1.68
N GLU A 277 18.40 9.65 2.55
CA GLU A 277 19.22 8.48 2.91
C GLU A 277 18.37 7.36 3.52
N TYR A 278 17.36 7.72 4.33
CA TYR A 278 16.45 6.75 4.91
C TYR A 278 15.61 6.06 3.81
N MET A 279 15.04 6.84 2.90
CA MET A 279 14.21 6.29 1.82
C MET A 279 15.04 5.42 0.86
N ILE A 280 16.29 5.80 0.56
CA ILE A 280 17.22 4.96 -0.20
C ILE A 280 17.46 3.62 0.50
N SER A 281 17.72 3.66 1.82
CA SER A 281 17.94 2.44 2.60
C SER A 281 16.69 1.56 2.67
N LEU A 282 15.51 2.17 2.84
CA LEU A 282 14.24 1.46 2.86
C LEU A 282 13.96 0.79 1.51
N ALA A 283 14.12 1.51 0.40
CA ALA A 283 13.94 0.97 -0.95
C ALA A 283 14.84 -0.25 -1.18
N LYS A 284 16.13 -0.16 -0.85
CA LYS A 284 17.05 -1.31 -0.93
C LYS A 284 16.60 -2.47 -0.06
N SER A 285 16.21 -2.22 1.20
CA SER A 285 15.79 -3.29 2.10
C SER A 285 14.54 -4.04 1.62
N LEU A 286 13.65 -3.36 0.89
CA LEU A 286 12.44 -3.96 0.32
C LEU A 286 12.74 -4.82 -0.91
N THR A 287 13.76 -4.47 -1.68
CA THR A 287 14.11 -5.15 -2.92
C THR A 287 15.23 -6.20 -2.76
N ASP A 288 16.07 -6.08 -1.72
CA ASP A 288 17.16 -7.02 -1.42
C ASP A 288 16.74 -8.14 -0.44
N ARG A 289 15.49 -8.16 0.02
CA ARG A 289 15.01 -9.20 0.94
C ARG A 289 15.14 -10.59 0.30
N ARG A 290 15.53 -11.55 1.12
CA ARG A 290 15.71 -12.97 0.73
C ARG A 290 14.62 -13.86 1.32
N VAL A 291 13.79 -13.29 2.22
CA VAL A 291 12.66 -13.93 2.90
C VAL A 291 11.55 -12.92 3.14
#